data_5ce8edf577744fc7b1ed8ee754a6bc37
#
_entry.id   5ce8edf577744fc7b1ed8ee754a6bc37
#
_cell.length_a   1.000
_cell.length_b   1.000
_cell.length_c   1.000
_cell.angle_alpha   90.00
_cell.angle_beta   90.00
_cell.angle_gamma   90.00
#
_symmetry.space_group_name_H-M   'P 1'
#
loop_
_entity.id
_entity.type
_entity.pdbx_description
1 polymer ?
#
loop_
_entity_poly.entity_id
_entity_poly.type
_entity_poly.pdbx_seq_one_letter_code
_entity_poly.pdbx_strand_id
1 'polypeptide(L)'
;MSYTTLCTFTAYEIGESTVLPFSYVKRAKELGYETLGIVGSNLHAYPSFADACAKENIKAVFGYKITLASSETIPYRAYLFIKSEKGYQNLLKIIKEQKKVIGLNLLKEFHEGLSLIIQADHDLFYQDYFLTTISKDITQYQKLFQEDFAFGITLLSKEDQEDSAQFYQFCKERQYRILAFPEVRYLHKGDALD
;
A
#
# COMPACT_ATOMS: atom_id res chain seq x y z
N MET A 1 21.60 -2.82 -5.34
CA MET A 1 20.34 -2.15 -4.89
C MET A 1 19.47 -3.24 -4.30
N SER A 2 19.09 -3.13 -3.03
CA SER A 2 18.15 -4.07 -2.40
C SER A 2 16.73 -3.66 -2.82
N TYR A 3 16.03 -4.55 -3.53
CA TYR A 3 14.64 -4.36 -3.90
C TYR A 3 13.75 -4.85 -2.76
N THR A 4 12.67 -4.12 -2.46
CA THR A 4 11.71 -4.48 -1.44
C THR A 4 10.31 -4.49 -2.03
N THR A 5 9.60 -5.61 -1.93
CA THR A 5 8.18 -5.68 -2.25
C THR A 5 7.38 -5.30 -1.01
N LEU A 6 6.54 -4.29 -1.12
CA LEU A 6 5.71 -3.80 -0.02
C LEU A 6 4.29 -4.35 -0.04
N CYS A 7 3.72 -4.58 -1.24
CA CYS A 7 2.32 -4.96 -1.42
C CYS A 7 2.19 -6.45 -1.75
N THR A 8 2.32 -7.31 -0.75
CA THR A 8 2.15 -8.76 -0.88
C THR A 8 0.89 -9.19 -0.16
N PHE A 9 -0.04 -9.81 -0.89
CA PHE A 9 -1.27 -10.38 -0.34
C PHE A 9 -1.05 -11.84 0.06
N THR A 10 -1.65 -12.27 1.16
CA THR A 10 -1.51 -13.64 1.68
C THR A 10 -2.84 -14.37 1.67
N ALA A 11 -2.82 -15.69 1.94
CA ALA A 11 -4.01 -16.53 2.06
C ALA A 11 -5.00 -16.10 3.17
N TYR A 12 -4.62 -15.14 4.02
CA TYR A 12 -5.52 -14.52 4.99
C TYR A 12 -6.43 -13.44 4.38
N GLU A 13 -6.19 -13.08 3.10
CA GLU A 13 -7.05 -12.19 2.30
C GLU A 13 -7.82 -13.05 1.28
N ILE A 14 -9.05 -13.40 1.61
CA ILE A 14 -9.89 -14.27 0.79
C ILE A 14 -10.12 -13.65 -0.59
N GLY A 15 -9.82 -14.41 -1.64
CA GLY A 15 -9.94 -13.95 -3.03
C GLY A 15 -8.76 -13.16 -3.57
N GLU A 16 -7.74 -12.86 -2.74
CA GLU A 16 -6.56 -12.11 -3.19
C GLU A 16 -5.34 -13.01 -3.44
N SER A 17 -5.13 -14.02 -2.59
CA SER A 17 -4.01 -14.96 -2.72
C SER A 17 -4.27 -16.27 -1.97
N THR A 18 -3.62 -17.34 -2.42
CA THR A 18 -3.60 -18.64 -1.71
C THR A 18 -2.29 -18.89 -0.96
N VAL A 19 -1.35 -17.97 -1.05
CA VAL A 19 0.01 -18.15 -0.54
C VAL A 19 0.11 -17.80 0.94
N LEU A 20 0.66 -18.73 1.72
CA LEU A 20 0.90 -18.51 3.15
C LEU A 20 2.10 -17.57 3.39
N PRO A 21 2.12 -16.80 4.49
CA PRO A 21 3.19 -15.85 4.79
C PRO A 21 4.59 -16.46 4.75
N PHE A 22 4.79 -17.65 5.32
CA PHE A 22 6.11 -18.31 5.37
C PHE A 22 6.66 -18.65 3.98
N SER A 23 5.77 -18.97 3.01
CA SER A 23 6.19 -19.28 1.64
C SER A 23 6.73 -18.05 0.92
N TYR A 24 6.09 -16.89 1.12
CA TYR A 24 6.61 -15.62 0.62
C TYR A 24 7.96 -15.25 1.23
N VAL A 25 8.10 -15.41 2.55
CA VAL A 25 9.34 -15.09 3.26
C VAL A 25 10.48 -15.97 2.78
N LYS A 26 10.24 -17.29 2.64
CA LYS A 26 11.22 -18.23 2.08
C LYS A 26 11.64 -17.82 0.67
N ARG A 27 10.65 -17.51 -0.19
CA ARG A 27 10.93 -17.08 -1.57
C ARG A 27 11.68 -15.75 -1.61
N ALA A 28 11.35 -14.79 -0.77
CA ALA A 28 12.07 -13.54 -0.64
C ALA A 28 13.53 -13.75 -0.23
N LYS A 29 13.78 -14.68 0.70
CA LYS A 29 15.13 -15.06 1.09
C LYS A 29 15.93 -15.66 -0.05
N GLU A 30 15.34 -16.58 -0.81
CA GLU A 30 15.96 -17.18 -2.01
C GLU A 30 16.33 -16.12 -3.06
N LEU A 31 15.52 -15.07 -3.19
CA LEU A 31 15.75 -13.94 -4.10
C LEU A 31 16.70 -12.87 -3.53
N GLY A 32 17.21 -13.05 -2.32
CA GLY A 32 18.14 -12.11 -1.68
C GLY A 32 17.49 -10.85 -1.13
N TYR A 33 16.18 -10.88 -0.82
CA TYR A 33 15.50 -9.73 -0.21
C TYR A 33 15.88 -9.62 1.27
N GLU A 34 16.16 -8.41 1.71
CA GLU A 34 16.44 -8.08 3.12
C GLU A 34 15.18 -7.57 3.85
N THR A 35 14.19 -7.14 3.08
CA THR A 35 12.93 -6.57 3.59
C THR A 35 11.77 -7.10 2.77
N LEU A 36 10.66 -7.41 3.42
CA LEU A 36 9.42 -7.83 2.78
C LEU A 36 8.23 -7.18 3.47
N GLY A 37 7.27 -6.69 2.68
CA GLY A 37 6.01 -6.14 3.17
C GLY A 37 4.85 -7.08 2.91
N ILE A 38 3.86 -7.07 3.81
CA ILE A 38 2.53 -7.63 3.56
C ILE A 38 1.47 -6.56 3.71
N VAL A 39 0.38 -6.73 2.99
CA VAL A 39 -0.82 -5.89 3.12
C VAL A 39 -2.06 -6.76 3.25
N GLY A 40 -3.07 -6.23 3.93
CA GLY A 40 -4.34 -6.90 4.07
C GLY A 40 -5.42 -5.96 4.63
N SER A 41 -6.66 -6.40 4.57
CA SER A 41 -7.83 -5.74 5.17
C SER A 41 -8.09 -6.21 6.61
N ASN A 42 -7.22 -7.08 7.13
CA ASN A 42 -7.24 -7.61 8.48
C ASN A 42 -5.80 -7.82 9.01
N LEU A 43 -5.67 -8.15 10.30
CA LEU A 43 -4.37 -8.33 10.97
C LEU A 43 -3.97 -9.81 11.14
N HIS A 44 -4.74 -10.75 10.61
CA HIS A 44 -4.57 -12.18 10.91
C HIS A 44 -3.21 -12.74 10.43
N ALA A 45 -2.67 -12.20 9.34
CA ALA A 45 -1.38 -12.62 8.81
C ALA A 45 -0.18 -12.10 9.63
N TYR A 46 -0.34 -11.03 10.43
CA TYR A 46 0.79 -10.32 11.04
C TYR A 46 1.65 -11.21 11.95
N PRO A 47 1.09 -11.99 12.91
CA PRO A 47 1.91 -12.82 13.78
C PRO A 47 2.73 -13.86 13.01
N SER A 48 2.08 -14.62 12.12
CA SER A 48 2.75 -15.66 11.33
C SER A 48 3.80 -15.10 10.38
N PHE A 49 3.56 -13.91 9.83
CA PHE A 49 4.52 -13.21 8.99
C PHE A 49 5.72 -12.70 9.78
N ALA A 50 5.49 -12.09 10.95
CA ALA A 50 6.56 -11.63 11.84
C ALA A 50 7.49 -12.79 12.24
N ASP A 51 6.91 -13.92 12.65
CA ASP A 51 7.67 -15.12 13.04
C ASP A 51 8.48 -15.69 11.86
N ALA A 52 7.89 -15.74 10.67
CA ALA A 52 8.58 -16.21 9.48
C ALA A 52 9.75 -15.28 9.11
N CYS A 53 9.54 -13.98 9.12
CA CYS A 53 10.58 -12.99 8.84
C CYS A 53 11.73 -13.05 9.85
N ALA A 54 11.41 -13.18 11.14
CA ALA A 54 12.42 -13.32 12.20
C ALA A 54 13.31 -14.56 12.00
N LYS A 55 12.73 -15.70 11.63
CA LYS A 55 13.47 -16.96 11.36
C LYS A 55 14.43 -16.83 10.18
N GLU A 56 14.06 -16.09 9.15
CA GLU A 56 14.86 -15.93 7.93
C GLU A 56 15.74 -14.67 7.95
N ASN A 57 15.73 -13.92 9.04
CA ASN A 57 16.44 -12.65 9.18
C ASN A 57 16.07 -11.65 8.06
N ILE A 58 14.77 -11.51 7.79
CA ILE A 58 14.18 -10.54 6.87
C ILE A 58 13.44 -9.50 7.70
N LYS A 59 13.59 -8.22 7.34
CA LYS A 59 12.84 -7.13 7.98
C LYS A 59 11.38 -7.17 7.53
N ALA A 60 10.46 -7.36 8.48
CA ALA A 60 9.02 -7.33 8.22
C ALA A 60 8.49 -5.89 8.13
N VAL A 61 7.63 -5.64 7.14
CA VAL A 61 6.88 -4.38 6.99
C VAL A 61 5.40 -4.71 6.92
N PHE A 62 4.58 -4.01 7.71
CA PHE A 62 3.16 -4.28 7.86
C PHE A 62 2.33 -3.15 7.30
N GLY A 63 1.45 -3.46 6.34
CA GLY A 63 0.55 -2.52 5.70
C GLY A 63 -0.91 -2.97 5.82
N TYR A 64 -1.81 -2.02 6.05
CA TYR A 64 -3.23 -2.22 6.16
C TYR A 64 -3.97 -1.51 5.02
N LYS A 65 -4.78 -2.27 4.26
CA LYS A 65 -5.57 -1.78 3.13
C LYS A 65 -6.75 -0.95 3.66
N ILE A 66 -6.90 0.25 3.14
CA ILE A 66 -7.99 1.16 3.48
C ILE A 66 -8.62 1.75 2.23
N THR A 67 -9.82 2.27 2.39
CA THR A 67 -10.50 3.12 1.42
C THR A 67 -10.55 4.53 1.97
N LEU A 68 -9.94 5.49 1.28
CA LEU A 68 -9.94 6.89 1.70
C LEU A 68 -11.10 7.66 1.09
N ALA A 69 -11.68 8.55 1.88
CA ALA A 69 -12.65 9.51 1.38
C ALA A 69 -12.02 10.44 0.34
N SER A 70 -12.78 10.70 -0.72
CA SER A 70 -12.52 11.71 -1.73
C SER A 70 -13.68 12.73 -1.71
N SER A 71 -13.41 13.96 -2.10
CA SER A 71 -14.47 14.95 -2.37
C SER A 71 -15.29 14.58 -3.60
N GLU A 72 -14.77 13.67 -4.42
CA GLU A 72 -15.42 13.12 -5.60
C GLU A 72 -16.18 11.81 -5.28
N THR A 73 -16.87 11.28 -6.27
CA THR A 73 -17.73 10.09 -6.11
C THR A 73 -16.92 8.80 -5.86
N ILE A 74 -15.67 8.75 -6.30
CA ILE A 74 -14.83 7.54 -6.20
C ILE A 74 -13.78 7.71 -5.09
N PRO A 75 -13.83 6.86 -4.05
CA PRO A 75 -12.85 6.90 -3.00
C PRO A 75 -11.50 6.32 -3.45
N TYR A 76 -10.40 6.74 -2.79
CA TYR A 76 -9.07 6.24 -3.11
C TYR A 76 -8.79 4.91 -2.45
N ARG A 77 -8.18 3.98 -3.18
CA ARG A 77 -7.53 2.80 -2.62
C ARG A 77 -6.20 3.23 -2.00
N ALA A 78 -5.99 2.88 -0.74
CA ALA A 78 -4.78 3.29 -0.04
C ALA A 78 -4.34 2.25 0.99
N TYR A 79 -3.12 2.45 1.49
CA TYR A 79 -2.50 1.57 2.48
C TYR A 79 -1.83 2.39 3.57
N LEU A 80 -2.06 2.00 4.82
CA LEU A 80 -1.37 2.54 5.99
C LEU A 80 -0.26 1.57 6.39
N PHE A 81 0.99 2.01 6.38
CA PHE A 81 2.13 1.22 6.82
C PHE A 81 2.58 1.62 8.21
N ILE A 82 2.85 0.63 9.04
CA ILE A 82 3.27 0.80 10.44
C ILE A 82 4.77 1.13 10.47
N LYS A 83 5.13 2.28 11.05
CA LYS A 83 6.52 2.71 11.24
C LYS A 83 7.01 2.52 12.68
N SER A 84 6.10 2.51 13.63
CA SER A 84 6.42 2.47 15.07
C SER A 84 5.32 1.78 15.87
N GLU A 85 5.60 1.48 17.14
CA GLU A 85 4.59 0.97 18.06
C GLU A 85 3.42 1.94 18.21
N LYS A 86 3.67 3.25 18.25
CA LYS A 86 2.63 4.28 18.26
C LYS A 86 1.74 4.18 17.02
N GLY A 87 2.34 3.95 15.83
CA GLY A 87 1.61 3.74 14.58
C GLY A 87 0.72 2.50 14.66
N TYR A 88 1.21 1.39 15.22
CA TYR A 88 0.40 0.20 15.42
C TYR A 88 -0.82 0.46 16.33
N GLN A 89 -0.60 1.12 17.47
CA GLN A 89 -1.70 1.51 18.37
C GLN A 89 -2.72 2.42 17.69
N ASN A 90 -2.25 3.38 16.88
CA ASN A 90 -3.11 4.27 16.12
C ASN A 90 -3.89 3.53 15.03
N LEU A 91 -3.25 2.59 14.32
CA LEU A 91 -3.94 1.73 13.36
C LEU A 91 -5.07 0.93 14.02
N LEU A 92 -4.84 0.36 15.21
CA LEU A 92 -5.89 -0.35 15.95
C LEU A 92 -7.10 0.54 16.27
N LYS A 93 -6.86 1.82 16.59
CA LYS A 93 -7.95 2.79 16.82
C LYS A 93 -8.72 3.09 15.54
N ILE A 94 -8.01 3.25 14.40
CA ILE A 94 -8.64 3.43 13.09
C ILE A 94 -9.52 2.22 12.73
N ILE A 95 -9.01 1.00 12.92
CA ILE A 95 -9.76 -0.25 12.65
C ILE A 95 -10.98 -0.37 13.55
N LYS A 96 -10.87 0.01 14.82
CA LYS A 96 -11.97 -0.04 15.79
C LYS A 96 -13.18 0.79 15.36
N GLU A 97 -13.00 1.86 14.62
CA GLU A 97 -14.09 2.67 14.08
C GLU A 97 -14.95 1.94 13.03
N GLN A 98 -14.48 0.82 12.49
CA GLN A 98 -15.18 -0.05 11.52
C GLN A 98 -15.79 0.71 10.32
N LYS A 99 -15.19 1.85 9.94
CA LYS A 99 -15.65 2.65 8.80
C LYS A 99 -15.21 2.03 7.49
N LYS A 100 -16.14 1.86 6.56
CA LYS A 100 -15.83 1.41 5.19
C LYS A 100 -14.94 2.40 4.44
N VAL A 101 -15.15 3.70 4.68
CA VAL A 101 -14.38 4.79 4.08
C VAL A 101 -13.82 5.66 5.19
N ILE A 102 -12.52 5.86 5.17
CA ILE A 102 -11.78 6.61 6.18
C ILE A 102 -11.62 8.05 5.71
N GLY A 103 -12.14 8.99 6.49
CA GLY A 103 -12.04 10.41 6.22
C GLY A 103 -10.79 11.04 6.84
N LEU A 104 -10.45 12.23 6.35
CA LEU A 104 -9.28 13.00 6.79
C LEU A 104 -9.30 13.29 8.30
N ASN A 105 -10.47 13.52 8.89
CA ASN A 105 -10.56 13.85 10.33
C ASN A 105 -10.09 12.70 11.23
N LEU A 106 -10.39 11.46 10.88
CA LEU A 106 -9.91 10.30 11.64
C LEU A 106 -8.39 10.15 11.49
N LEU A 107 -7.86 10.39 10.30
CA LEU A 107 -6.42 10.35 10.09
C LEU A 107 -5.69 11.50 10.80
N LYS A 108 -6.27 12.69 10.91
CA LYS A 108 -5.70 13.79 11.71
C LYS A 108 -5.49 13.39 13.16
N GLU A 109 -6.37 12.57 13.69
CA GLU A 109 -6.29 12.11 15.09
C GLU A 109 -5.27 10.97 15.27
N PHE A 110 -5.14 10.06 14.27
CA PHE A 110 -4.41 8.79 14.44
C PHE A 110 -3.32 8.52 13.39
N HIS A 111 -2.79 9.53 12.68
CA HIS A 111 -1.76 9.31 11.63
C HIS A 111 -0.36 9.07 12.19
N GLU A 112 -0.06 9.53 13.40
CA GLU A 112 1.29 9.48 13.96
C GLU A 112 1.85 8.06 13.99
N GLY A 113 3.08 7.89 13.46
CA GLY A 113 3.75 6.60 13.35
C GLY A 113 3.26 5.71 12.20
N LEU A 114 2.45 6.26 11.30
CA LEU A 114 1.97 5.61 10.09
C LEU A 114 2.51 6.32 8.84
N SER A 115 2.71 5.57 7.75
CA SER A 115 2.89 6.13 6.40
C SER A 115 1.68 5.84 5.56
N LEU A 116 1.31 6.75 4.67
CA LEU A 116 0.20 6.62 3.74
C LEU A 116 0.70 6.43 2.31
N ILE A 117 0.29 5.35 1.67
CA ILE A 117 0.48 5.13 0.23
C ILE A 117 -0.89 5.11 -0.43
N ILE A 118 -1.14 6.02 -1.38
CA ILE A 118 -2.31 6.01 -2.25
C ILE A 118 -1.95 5.24 -3.51
N GLN A 119 -2.74 4.21 -3.83
CA GLN A 119 -2.56 3.45 -5.06
C GLN A 119 -2.98 4.32 -6.25
N ALA A 120 -2.03 4.57 -7.13
CA ALA A 120 -2.27 5.16 -8.42
C ALA A 120 -2.62 4.04 -9.39
N ASP A 121 -3.90 3.77 -9.55
CA ASP A 121 -4.45 2.78 -10.47
C ASP A 121 -5.19 3.46 -11.63
N HIS A 122 -5.66 2.62 -12.55
CA HIS A 122 -6.38 3.03 -13.74
C HIS A 122 -7.57 3.96 -13.43
N ASP A 123 -8.33 3.68 -12.37
CA ASP A 123 -9.49 4.48 -11.97
C ASP A 123 -9.08 5.90 -11.58
N LEU A 124 -7.87 6.05 -11.00
CA LEU A 124 -7.29 7.33 -10.65
C LEU A 124 -6.81 8.09 -11.89
N PHE A 125 -6.34 7.40 -12.93
CA PHE A 125 -5.80 8.00 -14.16
C PHE A 125 -6.87 8.42 -15.15
N TYR A 126 -7.98 7.70 -15.22
CA TYR A 126 -9.04 7.91 -16.22
C TYR A 126 -9.97 9.08 -15.95
N GLN A 127 -9.85 9.73 -14.82
CA GLN A 127 -10.68 10.90 -14.55
C GLN A 127 -10.01 12.14 -15.11
N ASP A 128 -10.56 12.71 -16.19
CA ASP A 128 -10.17 14.04 -16.71
C ASP A 128 -10.16 15.13 -15.63
N TYR A 129 -10.86 14.89 -14.54
CA TYR A 129 -10.88 15.71 -13.32
C TYR A 129 -9.63 15.57 -12.46
N PHE A 130 -8.82 14.56 -12.69
CA PHE A 130 -7.68 14.21 -11.85
C PHE A 130 -6.72 15.39 -11.61
N LEU A 131 -6.42 16.14 -12.65
CA LEU A 131 -5.42 17.21 -12.58
C LEU A 131 -5.91 18.47 -11.85
N THR A 132 -7.22 18.65 -11.65
CA THR A 132 -7.77 19.86 -11.03
C THR A 132 -8.43 19.63 -9.68
N THR A 133 -9.23 18.59 -9.52
CA THR A 133 -10.09 18.41 -8.33
C THR A 133 -9.47 17.49 -7.29
N ILE A 134 -8.88 16.38 -7.71
CA ILE A 134 -8.16 15.45 -6.81
C ILE A 134 -7.00 16.15 -6.08
N SER A 135 -6.41 17.17 -6.70
CA SER A 135 -5.30 17.92 -6.09
C SER A 135 -5.61 18.52 -4.71
N LYS A 136 -6.88 18.80 -4.38
CA LYS A 136 -7.25 19.38 -3.08
C LYS A 136 -7.18 18.36 -1.95
N ASP A 137 -7.77 17.17 -2.14
CA ASP A 137 -7.77 16.13 -1.12
C ASP A 137 -6.37 15.55 -0.92
N ILE A 138 -5.69 15.27 -2.02
CA ILE A 138 -4.31 14.77 -2.00
C ILE A 138 -3.38 15.75 -1.29
N THR A 139 -3.53 17.06 -1.55
CA THR A 139 -2.76 18.07 -0.83
C THR A 139 -3.01 18.05 0.68
N GLN A 140 -4.22 17.74 1.13
CA GLN A 140 -4.52 17.61 2.55
C GLN A 140 -3.88 16.37 3.17
N TYR A 141 -3.92 15.22 2.48
CA TYR A 141 -3.24 14.00 2.91
C TYR A 141 -1.72 14.17 2.91
N GLN A 142 -1.15 14.80 1.87
CA GLN A 142 0.27 15.10 1.83
C GLN A 142 0.71 16.02 2.98
N LYS A 143 -0.03 17.08 3.27
CA LYS A 143 0.28 17.98 4.40
C LYS A 143 0.23 17.25 5.73
N LEU A 144 -0.68 16.29 5.89
CA LEU A 144 -0.83 15.52 7.12
C LEU A 144 0.32 14.53 7.32
N PHE A 145 0.66 13.77 6.28
CA PHE A 145 1.67 12.71 6.36
C PHE A 145 3.08 13.19 5.99
N GLN A 146 3.22 14.34 5.32
CA GLN A 146 4.50 14.94 4.92
C GLN A 146 5.41 13.94 4.15
N GLU A 147 6.58 13.65 4.69
CA GLU A 147 7.54 12.68 4.13
C GLU A 147 7.03 11.23 4.15
N ASP A 148 6.02 10.95 4.95
CA ASP A 148 5.36 9.65 5.06
C ASP A 148 4.20 9.46 4.09
N PHE A 149 4.01 10.40 3.16
CA PHE A 149 3.07 10.29 2.04
C PHE A 149 3.78 9.84 0.78
N ALA A 150 3.17 8.91 0.04
CA ALA A 150 3.63 8.55 -1.29
C ALA A 150 2.48 8.06 -2.17
N PHE A 151 2.70 8.09 -3.49
CA PHE A 151 1.90 7.33 -4.45
C PHE A 151 2.56 5.99 -4.74
N GLY A 152 1.75 4.93 -4.80
CA GLY A 152 2.17 3.61 -5.26
C GLY A 152 1.79 3.41 -6.72
N ILE A 153 2.75 3.13 -7.60
CA ILE A 153 2.53 2.88 -9.01
C ILE A 153 2.78 1.41 -9.33
N THR A 154 1.85 0.80 -10.05
CA THR A 154 1.97 -0.55 -10.59
C THR A 154 2.04 -0.48 -12.11
N LEU A 155 3.04 -1.12 -12.72
CA LEU A 155 3.24 -1.19 -14.16
C LEU A 155 3.11 -2.65 -14.58
N LEU A 156 1.94 -3.08 -15.02
CA LEU A 156 1.67 -4.46 -15.43
C LEU A 156 1.50 -4.59 -16.95
N SER A 157 1.09 -3.54 -17.64
CA SER A 157 0.84 -3.52 -19.08
C SER A 157 1.56 -2.38 -19.79
N LYS A 158 1.50 -2.36 -21.13
CA LYS A 158 2.00 -1.23 -21.92
C LYS A 158 1.10 0.01 -21.79
N GLU A 159 -0.20 -0.21 -21.62
CA GLU A 159 -1.18 0.87 -21.40
C GLU A 159 -0.90 1.57 -20.06
N ASP A 160 -0.63 0.79 -19.00
CA ASP A 160 -0.21 1.36 -17.71
C ASP A 160 1.06 2.23 -17.82
N GLN A 161 1.92 1.98 -18.82
CA GLN A 161 3.16 2.77 -18.99
C GLN A 161 2.89 4.20 -19.46
N GLU A 162 1.93 4.39 -20.37
CA GLU A 162 1.59 5.72 -20.90
C GLU A 162 0.89 6.57 -19.83
N ASP A 163 -0.11 5.99 -19.16
CA ASP A 163 -0.83 6.65 -18.07
C ASP A 163 0.10 6.98 -16.89
N SER A 164 0.96 6.03 -16.54
CA SER A 164 1.96 6.20 -15.49
C SER A 164 3.01 7.26 -15.82
N ALA A 165 3.37 7.45 -17.09
CA ALA A 165 4.31 8.49 -17.50
C ALA A 165 3.73 9.90 -17.27
N GLN A 166 2.45 10.10 -17.61
CA GLN A 166 1.75 11.37 -17.35
C GLN A 166 1.62 11.61 -15.84
N PHE A 167 1.23 10.59 -15.09
CA PHE A 167 1.13 10.68 -13.65
C PHE A 167 2.48 10.94 -12.97
N TYR A 168 3.54 10.29 -13.46
CA TYR A 168 4.91 10.55 -12.98
C TYR A 168 5.29 12.01 -13.17
N GLN A 169 5.01 12.59 -14.35
CA GLN A 169 5.29 14.00 -14.60
C GLN A 169 4.48 14.91 -13.67
N PHE A 170 3.20 14.64 -13.48
CA PHE A 170 2.34 15.33 -12.51
C PHE A 170 2.92 15.30 -11.09
N CYS A 171 3.36 14.13 -10.63
CA CYS A 171 3.94 13.98 -9.31
C CYS A 171 5.27 14.74 -9.18
N LYS A 172 6.11 14.69 -10.22
CA LYS A 172 7.39 15.39 -10.25
C LYS A 172 7.23 16.91 -10.14
N GLU A 173 6.29 17.48 -10.88
CA GLU A 173 6.00 18.92 -10.86
C GLU A 173 5.50 19.39 -9.49
N ARG A 174 4.80 18.52 -8.75
CA ARG A 174 4.24 18.81 -7.42
C ARG A 174 5.07 18.28 -6.26
N GLN A 175 6.24 17.70 -6.56
CA GLN A 175 7.16 17.12 -5.58
C GLN A 175 6.51 16.01 -4.72
N TYR A 176 5.58 15.23 -5.30
CA TYR A 176 5.04 14.05 -4.66
C TYR A 176 6.04 12.88 -4.74
N ARG A 177 6.16 12.15 -3.66
CA ARG A 177 6.95 10.92 -3.63
C ARG A 177 6.22 9.79 -4.34
N ILE A 178 6.97 9.03 -5.15
CA ILE A 178 6.47 7.90 -5.91
C ILE A 178 7.24 6.66 -5.53
N LEU A 179 6.55 5.53 -5.39
CA LEU A 179 7.10 4.22 -5.12
C LEU A 179 6.64 3.22 -6.18
N ALA A 180 7.52 2.31 -6.59
CA ALA A 180 7.10 1.09 -7.27
C ALA A 180 6.31 0.25 -6.27
N PHE A 181 5.05 -0.08 -6.60
CA PHE A 181 4.11 -0.71 -5.66
C PHE A 181 3.34 -1.84 -6.35
N PRO A 182 4.04 -2.85 -6.93
CA PRO A 182 3.38 -3.97 -7.56
C PRO A 182 2.64 -4.81 -6.53
N GLU A 183 1.41 -5.19 -6.84
CA GLU A 183 0.64 -6.14 -6.06
C GLU A 183 1.13 -7.56 -6.33
N VAL A 184 1.66 -8.22 -5.30
CA VAL A 184 2.15 -9.61 -5.40
C VAL A 184 1.11 -10.54 -4.79
N ARG A 185 0.61 -11.48 -5.59
CA ARG A 185 -0.45 -12.43 -5.23
C ARG A 185 0.00 -13.88 -5.35
N TYR A 186 1.10 -14.15 -6.07
CA TYR A 186 1.59 -15.48 -6.44
C TYR A 186 3.10 -15.61 -6.17
N LEU A 187 3.59 -16.83 -6.00
CA LEU A 187 5.01 -17.14 -5.85
C LEU A 187 5.72 -17.34 -7.19
N HIS A 188 5.02 -17.96 -8.13
CA HIS A 188 5.55 -18.30 -9.44
C HIS A 188 4.60 -17.86 -10.55
N LYS A 189 5.16 -17.62 -11.73
CA LYS A 189 4.38 -17.15 -12.89
C LYS A 189 3.26 -18.12 -13.30
N GLY A 190 3.42 -19.43 -13.05
CA GLY A 190 2.40 -20.44 -13.35
C GLY A 190 1.19 -20.43 -12.42
N ASP A 191 1.36 -19.92 -11.21
CA ASP A 191 0.29 -19.91 -10.18
C ASP A 191 -0.85 -18.92 -10.51
N ALA A 192 -0.67 -18.08 -11.53
CA ALA A 192 -1.66 -17.08 -11.94
C ALA A 192 -2.75 -17.65 -12.88
N LEU A 193 -2.67 -18.93 -13.24
CA LEU A 193 -3.58 -19.59 -14.18
C LEU A 193 -4.62 -20.48 -13.50
N ASP A 194 -4.55 -20.65 -12.21
CA ASP A 194 -5.48 -21.39 -11.34
C ASP A 194 -6.44 -20.44 -10.61
#